data_9dc0eed3a3e6678e529af168eaa1029e
#
_entry.id   9dc0eed3a3e6678e529af168eaa1029e
#
_cell.length_a   1.000
_cell.length_b   1.000
_cell.length_c   1.000
_cell.angle_alpha   90.00
_cell.angle_beta   90.00
_cell.angle_gamma   90.00
#
_symmetry.space_group_name_H-M   'P 1'
#
loop_
_entity.id
_entity.type
_entity.pdbx_description
1 polymer ?
#
loop_
_entity_poly.entity_id
_entity_poly.type
_entity_poly.pdbx_seq_one_letter_code
_entity_poly.pdbx_strand_id
1 'polypeptide(L)'
;MFGAILAYAVASGNPEGAVRRFYLAGSGVLAQFGGVTLAFAFLVLIGPVGLLMHASWFYTFPWGISVIYAYFQIPLMVLVFMPAIDGLKIQWREASESLGASAWQYWRHVGGPLLAPAFFGAALLLFANALSAFATIVAWENQIAYTVPQQIYVAINSEVGLSNVNAADVLALGMIVMVAIIMTGYALLQRRAARWLR
;
A
#
# COMPACT_ATOMS: atom_id res chain seq x y z
N MET A 1 3.44 2.00 6.98
CA MET A 1 3.33 2.23 8.44
C MET A 1 2.05 2.99 8.82
N PHE A 2 1.74 4.15 8.25
CA PHE A 2 0.51 4.90 8.60
C PHE A 2 -0.78 4.08 8.51
N GLY A 3 -0.97 3.30 7.44
CA GLY A 3 -2.14 2.44 7.28
C GLY A 3 -2.27 1.36 8.36
N ALA A 4 -1.16 0.81 8.86
CA ALA A 4 -1.19 -0.18 9.93
C ALA A 4 -1.55 0.45 11.29
N ILE A 5 -1.02 1.64 11.58
CA ILE A 5 -1.37 2.41 12.78
C ILE A 5 -2.87 2.74 12.76
N LEU A 6 -3.36 3.18 11.60
CA LEU A 6 -4.75 3.50 11.40
C LEU A 6 -5.65 2.27 11.52
N ALA A 7 -5.23 1.12 10.95
CA ALA A 7 -5.92 -0.15 11.14
C ALA A 7 -6.03 -0.53 12.62
N TYR A 8 -4.94 -0.36 13.38
CA TYR A 8 -4.93 -0.61 14.81
C TYR A 8 -5.85 0.36 15.58
N ALA A 9 -5.82 1.65 15.25
CA ALA A 9 -6.70 2.64 15.87
C ALA A 9 -8.19 2.32 15.64
N VAL A 10 -8.54 1.90 14.41
CA VAL A 10 -9.91 1.49 14.06
C VAL A 10 -10.30 0.17 14.74
N ALA A 11 -9.36 -0.79 14.84
CA ALA A 11 -9.59 -2.07 15.51
C ALA A 11 -9.73 -1.94 17.03
N SER A 12 -9.04 -0.96 17.64
CA SER A 12 -9.12 -0.70 19.09
C SER A 12 -10.44 -0.06 19.51
N GLY A 13 -11.26 0.41 18.56
CA GLY A 13 -12.60 0.93 18.81
C GLY A 13 -13.63 -0.17 19.02
N ASN A 14 -14.90 0.24 19.24
CA ASN A 14 -16.01 -0.72 19.37
C ASN A 14 -16.15 -1.56 18.09
N PRO A 15 -16.07 -2.90 18.14
CA PRO A 15 -16.17 -3.78 16.97
C PRO A 15 -17.45 -3.59 16.15
N GLU A 16 -18.55 -3.28 16.82
CA GLU A 16 -19.87 -3.04 16.19
C GLU A 16 -20.16 -1.55 15.95
N GLY A 17 -19.22 -0.67 16.27
CA GLY A 17 -19.38 0.77 16.19
C GLY A 17 -19.64 1.27 14.76
N ALA A 18 -20.52 2.26 14.62
CA ALA A 18 -20.82 2.90 13.34
C ALA A 18 -19.55 3.50 12.69
N VAL A 19 -18.62 4.03 13.49
CA VAL A 19 -17.37 4.60 13.05
C VAL A 19 -16.51 3.55 12.34
N ARG A 20 -16.38 2.35 12.91
CA ARG A 20 -15.64 1.26 12.30
C ARG A 20 -16.26 0.83 10.97
N ARG A 21 -17.58 0.66 10.92
CA ARG A 21 -18.31 0.29 9.69
C ARG A 21 -18.13 1.35 8.59
N PHE A 22 -18.30 2.62 8.96
CA PHE A 22 -18.12 3.73 8.03
C PHE A 22 -16.68 3.79 7.49
N TYR A 23 -15.69 3.60 8.38
CA TYR A 23 -14.30 3.63 7.99
C TYR A 23 -13.92 2.47 7.06
N LEU A 24 -14.39 1.25 7.35
CA LEU A 24 -14.14 0.08 6.50
C LEU A 24 -14.83 0.21 5.14
N ALA A 25 -16.08 0.67 5.11
CA ALA A 25 -16.80 0.91 3.87
C ALA A 25 -16.12 2.01 3.05
N GLY A 26 -15.73 3.13 3.68
CA GLY A 26 -14.98 4.20 3.05
C GLY A 26 -13.62 3.74 2.53
N SER A 27 -12.89 2.94 3.30
CA SER A 27 -11.62 2.35 2.88
C SER A 27 -11.78 1.45 1.66
N GLY A 28 -12.89 0.69 1.57
CA GLY A 28 -13.19 -0.13 0.40
C GLY A 28 -13.36 0.71 -0.87
N VAL A 29 -14.08 1.80 -0.78
CA VAL A 29 -14.27 2.74 -1.89
C VAL A 29 -12.95 3.44 -2.25
N LEU A 30 -12.25 4.00 -1.25
CA LEU A 30 -11.01 4.72 -1.46
C LEU A 30 -9.89 3.85 -2.03
N ALA A 31 -9.79 2.58 -1.59
CA ALA A 31 -8.81 1.64 -2.11
C ALA A 31 -9.03 1.27 -3.58
N GLN A 32 -10.28 1.33 -4.06
CA GLN A 32 -10.64 1.09 -5.45
C GLN A 32 -10.63 2.37 -6.30
N PHE A 33 -10.70 3.53 -5.65
CA PHE A 33 -10.70 4.82 -6.34
C PHE A 33 -9.26 5.24 -6.65
N GLY A 34 -8.71 4.68 -7.71
CA GLY A 34 -7.32 4.89 -8.15
C GLY A 34 -7.23 5.10 -9.66
N GLY A 35 -6.02 5.02 -10.18
CA GLY A 35 -5.75 5.13 -11.62
C GLY A 35 -5.81 6.57 -12.13
N VAL A 36 -6.23 6.70 -13.38
CA VAL A 36 -6.24 7.96 -14.12
C VAL A 36 -7.13 9.02 -13.46
N THR A 37 -8.33 8.63 -13.02
CA THR A 37 -9.30 9.55 -12.40
C THR A 37 -8.74 10.20 -11.14
N LEU A 38 -8.07 9.43 -10.30
CA LEU A 38 -7.43 9.95 -9.09
C LEU A 38 -6.29 10.91 -9.42
N ALA A 39 -5.44 10.57 -10.38
CA ALA A 39 -4.35 11.42 -10.82
C ALA A 39 -4.88 12.77 -11.34
N PHE A 40 -5.92 12.76 -12.18
CA PHE A 40 -6.55 13.99 -12.66
C PHE A 40 -7.20 14.80 -11.54
N ALA A 41 -7.86 14.17 -10.58
CA ALA A 41 -8.42 14.89 -9.42
C ALA A 41 -7.32 15.62 -8.65
N PHE A 42 -6.19 14.98 -8.41
CA PHE A 42 -5.04 15.62 -7.75
C PHE A 42 -4.39 16.71 -8.62
N LEU A 43 -4.31 16.52 -9.93
CA LEU A 43 -3.83 17.55 -10.87
C LEU A 43 -4.68 18.81 -10.80
N VAL A 44 -6.00 18.65 -10.80
CA VAL A 44 -6.95 19.78 -10.71
C VAL A 44 -6.89 20.47 -9.36
N LEU A 45 -6.66 19.70 -8.26
CA LEU A 45 -6.63 20.26 -6.92
C LEU A 45 -5.28 20.92 -6.57
N ILE A 46 -4.17 20.27 -6.91
CA ILE A 46 -2.84 20.60 -6.38
C ILE A 46 -1.79 20.72 -7.49
N GLY A 47 -2.16 20.50 -8.76
CA GLY A 47 -1.26 20.59 -9.90
C GLY A 47 -0.72 22.01 -10.17
N PRO A 48 0.11 22.21 -11.19
CA PRO A 48 0.73 23.50 -11.51
C PRO A 48 -0.27 24.63 -11.72
N VAL A 49 -1.49 24.29 -12.15
CA VAL A 49 -2.63 25.21 -12.36
C VAL A 49 -3.77 24.85 -11.40
N GLY A 50 -3.44 24.24 -10.27
CA GLY A 50 -4.43 23.71 -9.33
C GLY A 50 -5.27 24.77 -8.65
N LEU A 51 -6.51 24.39 -8.32
CA LEU A 51 -7.50 25.30 -7.70
C LEU A 51 -7.14 25.66 -6.25
N LEU A 52 -6.48 24.76 -5.51
CA LEU A 52 -6.20 24.93 -4.08
C LEU A 52 -4.77 25.37 -3.78
N MET A 53 -3.81 24.88 -4.55
CA MET A 53 -2.39 25.19 -4.35
C MET A 53 -1.65 25.24 -5.67
N HIS A 54 -1.01 26.35 -5.95
CA HIS A 54 -0.06 26.48 -7.06
C HIS A 54 1.33 26.01 -6.61
N ALA A 55 1.45 24.78 -6.11
CA ALA A 55 2.67 24.28 -5.53
C ALA A 55 3.47 23.50 -6.58
N SER A 56 4.24 24.20 -7.38
CA SER A 56 5.11 23.58 -8.41
C SER A 56 6.09 22.55 -7.83
N TRP A 57 6.57 22.76 -6.59
CA TRP A 57 7.45 21.81 -5.89
C TRP A 57 6.76 20.49 -5.55
N PHE A 58 5.44 20.52 -5.31
CA PHE A 58 4.66 19.33 -5.00
C PHE A 58 4.41 18.47 -6.24
N TYR A 59 4.35 19.09 -7.42
CA TYR A 59 4.25 18.39 -8.69
C TYR A 59 5.53 17.64 -9.08
N THR A 60 6.66 18.03 -8.47
CA THR A 60 7.95 17.42 -8.76
C THR A 60 8.08 16.05 -8.07
N PHE A 61 8.58 15.06 -8.82
CA PHE A 61 8.94 13.76 -8.26
C PHE A 61 9.95 13.90 -7.09
N PRO A 62 9.82 13.19 -5.96
CA PRO A 62 8.87 12.09 -5.70
C PRO A 62 7.61 12.49 -4.89
N TRP A 63 7.46 13.75 -4.50
CA TRP A 63 6.49 14.16 -3.47
C TRP A 63 5.04 14.00 -3.91
N GLY A 64 4.67 14.53 -5.06
CA GLY A 64 3.28 14.50 -5.55
C GLY A 64 2.78 13.08 -5.75
N ILE A 65 3.57 12.25 -6.42
CA ILE A 65 3.22 10.86 -6.67
C ILE A 65 3.13 10.06 -5.36
N SER A 66 3.99 10.36 -4.37
CA SER A 66 3.97 9.70 -3.07
C SER A 66 2.66 9.94 -2.32
N VAL A 67 2.09 11.14 -2.41
CA VAL A 67 0.80 11.46 -1.79
C VAL A 67 -0.35 10.74 -2.50
N ILE A 68 -0.35 10.70 -3.83
CA ILE A 68 -1.36 9.97 -4.60
C ILE A 68 -1.32 8.48 -4.24
N TYR A 69 -0.12 7.90 -4.16
CA TYR A 69 0.02 6.51 -3.73
C TYR A 69 -0.43 6.30 -2.28
N ALA A 70 -0.09 7.20 -1.37
CA ALA A 70 -0.53 7.12 0.02
C ALA A 70 -2.07 7.14 0.13
N TYR A 71 -2.74 7.91 -0.71
CA TYR A 71 -4.20 8.05 -0.71
C TYR A 71 -4.92 6.70 -0.86
N PHE A 72 -4.53 5.84 -1.78
CA PHE A 72 -5.18 4.54 -1.97
C PHE A 72 -4.47 3.39 -1.23
N GLN A 73 -3.17 3.51 -0.97
CA GLN A 73 -2.42 2.48 -0.25
C GLN A 73 -2.73 2.44 1.26
N ILE A 74 -3.02 3.59 1.88
CA ILE A 74 -3.38 3.63 3.31
C ILE A 74 -4.69 2.88 3.56
N PRO A 75 -5.80 3.16 2.85
CA PRO A 75 -7.03 2.39 2.98
C PRO A 75 -6.86 0.90 2.64
N LEU A 76 -6.10 0.59 1.59
CA LEU A 76 -5.83 -0.79 1.21
C LEU A 76 -5.08 -1.54 2.33
N MET A 77 -4.10 -0.90 2.98
CA MET A 77 -3.42 -1.48 4.14
C MET A 77 -4.39 -1.77 5.27
N VAL A 78 -5.34 -0.88 5.55
CA VAL A 78 -6.35 -1.11 6.58
C VAL A 78 -7.18 -2.35 6.25
N LEU A 79 -7.67 -2.49 5.02
CA LEU A 79 -8.48 -3.63 4.60
C LEU A 79 -7.74 -4.96 4.71
N VAL A 80 -6.46 -4.98 4.29
CA VAL A 80 -5.65 -6.21 4.27
C VAL A 80 -5.16 -6.59 5.67
N PHE A 81 -4.87 -5.61 6.52
CA PHE A 81 -4.26 -5.85 7.83
C PHE A 81 -5.28 -5.99 8.97
N MET A 82 -6.49 -5.44 8.80
CA MET A 82 -7.57 -5.50 9.82
C MET A 82 -7.88 -6.92 10.28
N PRO A 83 -8.06 -7.94 9.39
CA PRO A 83 -8.36 -9.29 9.82
C PRO A 83 -7.28 -9.92 10.71
N ALA A 84 -6.02 -9.53 10.51
CA ALA A 84 -4.92 -10.00 11.34
C ALA A 84 -4.99 -9.40 12.75
N ILE A 85 -5.38 -8.14 12.87
CA ILE A 85 -5.56 -7.48 14.18
C ILE A 85 -6.78 -8.08 14.90
N ASP A 86 -7.88 -8.30 14.21
CA ASP A 86 -9.09 -8.92 14.76
C ASP A 86 -8.84 -10.38 15.22
N GLY A 87 -7.83 -11.04 14.64
CA GLY A 87 -7.40 -12.37 15.05
C GLY A 87 -6.64 -12.41 16.39
N LEU A 88 -6.26 -11.26 16.96
CA LEU A 88 -5.63 -11.21 18.28
C LEU A 88 -6.67 -11.47 19.36
N LYS A 89 -6.49 -12.60 20.09
CA LYS A 89 -7.40 -12.95 21.19
C LYS A 89 -7.16 -12.05 22.40
N ILE A 90 -8.23 -11.49 22.94
CA ILE A 90 -8.17 -10.61 24.12
C ILE A 90 -7.56 -11.33 25.34
N GLN A 91 -7.77 -12.64 25.43
CA GLN A 91 -7.23 -13.48 26.51
C GLN A 91 -5.68 -13.43 26.61
N TRP A 92 -4.99 -13.25 25.49
CA TRP A 92 -3.52 -13.13 25.51
C TRP A 92 -3.07 -11.84 26.17
N ARG A 93 -3.82 -10.78 25.98
CA ARG A 93 -3.57 -9.50 26.64
C ARG A 93 -3.89 -9.59 28.12
N GLU A 94 -5.05 -10.13 28.49
CA GLU A 94 -5.46 -10.31 29.88
C GLU A 94 -4.48 -11.21 30.65
N ALA A 95 -4.02 -12.30 30.03
CA ALA A 95 -3.02 -13.18 30.62
C ALA A 95 -1.69 -12.45 30.85
N SER A 96 -1.25 -11.61 29.93
CA SER A 96 -0.02 -10.84 30.08
C SER A 96 -0.13 -9.80 31.20
N GLU A 97 -1.27 -9.14 31.31
CA GLU A 97 -1.58 -8.16 32.36
C GLU A 97 -1.64 -8.83 33.74
N SER A 98 -2.22 -10.05 33.81
CA SER A 98 -2.26 -10.86 35.05
C SER A 98 -0.86 -11.27 35.51
N LEU A 99 0.09 -11.42 34.62
CA LEU A 99 1.50 -11.68 34.91
C LEU A 99 2.31 -10.41 35.22
N GLY A 100 1.65 -9.24 35.31
CA GLY A 100 2.28 -7.96 35.60
C GLY A 100 3.03 -7.33 34.42
N ALA A 101 2.80 -7.80 33.21
CA ALA A 101 3.44 -7.21 32.03
C ALA A 101 2.85 -5.83 31.68
N SER A 102 3.72 -4.88 31.35
CA SER A 102 3.29 -3.61 30.80
C SER A 102 2.77 -3.74 29.35
N ALA A 103 1.96 -2.77 28.89
CA ALA A 103 1.48 -2.75 27.51
C ALA A 103 2.63 -2.81 26.48
N TRP A 104 3.77 -2.20 26.77
CA TRP A 104 4.96 -2.27 25.93
C TRP A 104 5.54 -3.69 25.85
N GLN A 105 5.59 -4.39 27.00
CA GLN A 105 6.08 -5.79 27.05
C GLN A 105 5.15 -6.72 26.28
N TYR A 106 3.81 -6.53 26.39
CA TYR A 106 2.84 -7.28 25.59
C TYR A 106 3.10 -7.09 24.09
N TRP A 107 3.21 -5.83 23.64
CA TRP A 107 3.44 -5.54 22.22
C TRP A 107 4.78 -6.08 21.72
N ARG A 108 5.83 -5.97 22.51
CA ARG A 108 7.17 -6.43 22.12
C ARG A 108 7.29 -7.95 22.04
N HIS A 109 6.63 -8.69 22.93
CA HIS A 109 6.83 -10.13 23.06
C HIS A 109 5.67 -10.99 22.57
N VAL A 110 4.46 -10.45 22.48
CA VAL A 110 3.26 -11.19 22.07
C VAL A 110 2.62 -10.58 20.83
N GLY A 111 2.03 -9.40 20.93
CA GLY A 111 1.23 -8.82 19.86
C GLY A 111 2.05 -8.50 18.62
N GLY A 112 3.23 -7.88 18.78
CA GLY A 112 4.11 -7.51 17.67
C GLY A 112 4.62 -8.71 16.86
N PRO A 113 5.28 -9.70 17.49
CA PRO A 113 5.74 -10.91 16.79
C PRO A 113 4.62 -11.68 16.10
N LEU A 114 3.42 -11.69 16.69
CA LEU A 114 2.27 -12.38 16.12
C LEU A 114 1.72 -11.66 14.90
N LEU A 115 1.70 -10.33 14.92
CA LEU A 115 1.27 -9.50 13.78
C LEU A 115 2.34 -9.29 12.70
N ALA A 116 3.60 -9.45 13.02
CA ALA A 116 4.70 -9.19 12.10
C ALA A 116 4.58 -9.94 10.76
N PRO A 117 4.28 -11.24 10.70
CA PRO A 117 4.13 -11.93 9.43
C PRO A 117 2.99 -11.37 8.58
N ALA A 118 1.87 -11.02 9.20
CA ALA A 118 0.72 -10.42 8.52
C ALA A 118 1.05 -9.00 8.02
N PHE A 119 1.75 -8.21 8.83
CA PHE A 119 2.21 -6.88 8.46
C PHE A 119 3.15 -6.90 7.26
N PHE A 120 4.19 -7.75 7.29
CA PHE A 120 5.12 -7.88 6.18
C PHE A 120 4.43 -8.44 4.93
N GLY A 121 3.50 -9.39 5.11
CA GLY A 121 2.68 -9.89 4.03
C GLY A 121 1.84 -8.78 3.37
N ALA A 122 1.13 -8.00 4.16
CA ALA A 122 0.38 -6.85 3.67
C ALA A 122 1.29 -5.83 2.97
N ALA A 123 2.45 -5.51 3.56
CA ALA A 123 3.42 -4.58 2.96
C ALA A 123 3.93 -5.06 1.60
N LEU A 124 4.23 -6.34 1.45
CA LEU A 124 4.65 -6.94 0.18
C LEU A 124 3.53 -6.88 -0.88
N LEU A 125 2.30 -7.15 -0.48
CA LEU A 125 1.13 -7.04 -1.36
C LEU A 125 0.92 -5.59 -1.83
N LEU A 126 1.00 -4.63 -0.92
CA LEU A 126 0.90 -3.21 -1.25
C LEU A 126 2.03 -2.76 -2.18
N PHE A 127 3.24 -3.26 -1.95
CA PHE A 127 4.38 -2.97 -2.80
C PHE A 127 4.17 -3.52 -4.23
N ALA A 128 3.70 -4.76 -4.37
CA ALA A 128 3.34 -5.32 -5.67
C ALA A 128 2.23 -4.52 -6.37
N ASN A 129 1.21 -4.08 -5.61
CA ASN A 129 0.15 -3.22 -6.11
C ASN A 129 0.69 -1.87 -6.59
N ALA A 130 1.61 -1.27 -5.84
CA ALA A 130 2.26 -0.01 -6.23
C ALA A 130 3.08 -0.15 -7.53
N LEU A 131 3.83 -1.25 -7.68
CA LEU A 131 4.59 -1.53 -8.91
C LEU A 131 3.70 -1.65 -10.14
N SER A 132 2.49 -2.19 -10.00
CA SER A 132 1.55 -2.38 -11.11
C SER A 132 0.66 -1.17 -11.41
N ALA A 133 0.72 -0.10 -10.60
CA ALA A 133 -0.15 1.08 -10.74
C ALA A 133 0.33 2.05 -11.84
N PHE A 134 0.44 1.55 -13.08
CA PHE A 134 0.92 2.29 -14.25
C PHE A 134 0.05 3.49 -14.62
N ALA A 135 -1.28 3.31 -14.67
CA ALA A 135 -2.21 4.31 -15.17
C ALA A 135 -2.18 5.63 -14.36
N THR A 136 -2.00 5.54 -13.03
CA THR A 136 -1.87 6.71 -12.15
C THR A 136 -0.61 7.52 -12.46
N ILE A 137 0.50 6.82 -12.73
CA ILE A 137 1.80 7.46 -13.01
C ILE A 137 1.76 8.17 -14.36
N VAL A 138 1.29 7.50 -15.39
CA VAL A 138 1.19 8.09 -16.75
C VAL A 138 0.30 9.31 -16.76
N ALA A 139 -0.79 9.29 -16.00
CA ALA A 139 -1.70 10.43 -15.91
C ALA A 139 -1.10 11.60 -15.13
N TRP A 140 -0.24 11.34 -14.13
CA TRP A 140 0.41 12.37 -13.33
C TRP A 140 1.67 12.95 -13.99
N GLU A 141 2.55 12.09 -14.50
CA GLU A 141 3.86 12.48 -15.05
C GLU A 141 3.79 12.56 -16.58
N ASN A 142 3.51 13.73 -17.07
CA ASN A 142 3.43 14.01 -18.49
C ASN A 142 4.83 14.00 -19.13
N GLN A 143 5.45 12.83 -19.42
CA GLN A 143 6.66 12.61 -20.22
C GLN A 143 8.01 12.31 -19.52
N ILE A 144 8.13 12.28 -18.20
CA ILE A 144 9.38 11.90 -17.56
C ILE A 144 9.27 10.48 -16.99
N ALA A 145 9.95 9.52 -17.63
CA ALA A 145 9.88 8.10 -17.28
C ALA A 145 10.71 7.78 -16.02
N TYR A 146 10.19 8.10 -14.83
CA TYR A 146 10.86 7.77 -13.57
C TYR A 146 10.57 6.36 -13.06
N THR A 147 9.54 5.69 -13.58
CA THR A 147 9.13 4.37 -13.11
C THR A 147 9.30 3.31 -14.18
N VAL A 148 9.55 2.06 -13.75
CA VAL A 148 9.77 0.95 -14.68
C VAL A 148 8.62 0.72 -15.64
N PRO A 149 7.33 0.71 -15.20
CA PRO A 149 6.21 0.58 -16.14
C PRO A 149 6.15 1.67 -17.20
N GLN A 150 6.50 2.89 -16.83
CA GLN A 150 6.52 4.02 -17.76
C GLN A 150 7.70 3.93 -18.73
N GLN A 151 8.87 3.46 -18.28
CA GLN A 151 10.01 3.22 -19.16
C GLN A 151 9.69 2.14 -20.21
N ILE A 152 8.98 1.09 -19.81
CA ILE A 152 8.50 0.06 -20.75
C ILE A 152 7.57 0.69 -21.79
N TYR A 153 6.61 1.50 -21.34
CA TYR A 153 5.68 2.17 -22.24
C TYR A 153 6.39 3.09 -23.24
N VAL A 154 7.31 3.92 -22.77
CA VAL A 154 8.11 4.81 -23.62
C VAL A 154 8.98 4.01 -24.58
N ALA A 155 9.62 2.93 -24.14
CA ALA A 155 10.47 2.10 -24.99
C ALA A 155 9.70 1.42 -26.14
N ILE A 156 8.42 1.11 -25.92
CA ILE A 156 7.56 0.51 -26.95
C ILE A 156 6.98 1.59 -27.90
N ASN A 157 6.58 2.75 -27.35
CA ASN A 157 5.81 3.76 -28.09
C ASN A 157 6.64 4.98 -28.53
N SER A 158 7.97 4.95 -28.46
CA SER A 158 8.79 6.09 -28.91
C SER A 158 8.74 6.22 -30.42
N GLU A 159 8.15 7.32 -30.88
CA GLU A 159 8.01 7.65 -32.32
C GLU A 159 9.33 8.06 -32.99
N VAL A 160 10.40 8.26 -32.24
CA VAL A 160 11.68 8.83 -32.70
C VAL A 160 12.64 7.75 -33.26
N GLY A 161 12.15 6.66 -33.81
CA GLY A 161 12.98 5.63 -34.46
C GLY A 161 13.93 4.84 -33.52
N LEU A 162 13.85 5.07 -32.24
CA LEU A 162 14.65 4.45 -31.17
C LEU A 162 13.79 3.49 -30.31
N SER A 163 12.72 2.93 -30.86
CA SER A 163 11.95 1.91 -30.14
C SER A 163 12.88 0.74 -29.84
N ASN A 164 13.33 0.67 -28.60
CA ASN A 164 14.22 -0.41 -28.15
C ASN A 164 13.36 -1.49 -27.52
N VAL A 165 12.72 -2.27 -28.37
CA VAL A 165 11.83 -3.37 -27.96
C VAL A 165 12.59 -4.34 -27.03
N ASN A 166 13.85 -4.62 -27.33
CA ASN A 166 14.67 -5.48 -26.49
C ASN A 166 14.85 -4.91 -25.05
N ALA A 167 14.99 -3.58 -24.91
CA ALA A 167 15.06 -2.98 -23.59
C ALA A 167 13.71 -3.04 -22.87
N ALA A 168 12.59 -2.85 -23.57
CA ALA A 168 11.25 -3.02 -23.02
C ALA A 168 11.02 -4.45 -22.51
N ASP A 169 11.42 -5.45 -23.30
CA ASP A 169 11.30 -6.87 -22.94
C ASP A 169 12.11 -7.22 -21.70
N VAL A 170 13.35 -6.73 -21.61
CA VAL A 170 14.22 -6.94 -20.43
C VAL A 170 13.62 -6.28 -19.17
N LEU A 171 13.11 -5.06 -19.28
CA LEU A 171 12.46 -4.37 -18.16
C LEU A 171 11.17 -5.07 -17.74
N ALA A 172 10.36 -5.53 -18.70
CA ALA A 172 9.13 -6.28 -18.42
C ALA A 172 9.43 -7.62 -17.72
N LEU A 173 10.42 -8.35 -18.20
CA LEU A 173 10.87 -9.60 -17.59
C LEU A 173 11.42 -9.36 -16.18
N GLY A 174 12.22 -8.32 -15.99
CA GLY A 174 12.72 -7.92 -14.67
C GLY A 174 11.58 -7.59 -13.69
N MET A 175 10.53 -6.91 -14.16
CA MET A 175 9.35 -6.60 -13.36
C MET A 175 8.57 -7.86 -12.99
N ILE A 176 8.38 -8.80 -13.93
CA ILE A 176 7.73 -10.09 -13.68
C ILE A 176 8.49 -10.89 -12.61
N VAL A 177 9.81 -10.99 -12.75
CA VAL A 177 10.66 -11.70 -11.79
C VAL A 177 10.58 -11.04 -10.41
N MET A 178 10.63 -9.72 -10.33
CA MET A 178 10.51 -9.00 -9.07
C MET A 178 9.16 -9.26 -8.39
N VAL A 179 8.06 -9.16 -9.13
CA VAL A 179 6.72 -9.45 -8.59
C VAL A 179 6.60 -10.91 -8.16
N ALA A 180 7.16 -11.85 -8.92
CA ALA A 180 7.15 -13.27 -8.56
C ALA A 180 7.91 -13.54 -7.25
N ILE A 181 9.06 -12.90 -7.03
CA ILE A 181 9.84 -12.97 -5.78
C ILE A 181 9.00 -12.42 -4.61
N ILE A 182 8.38 -11.26 -4.80
CA ILE A 182 7.54 -10.62 -3.78
C ILE A 182 6.35 -11.51 -3.42
N MET A 183 5.64 -12.03 -4.42
CA MET A 183 4.48 -12.89 -4.19
C MET A 183 4.85 -14.24 -3.56
N THR A 184 6.02 -14.78 -3.88
CA THR A 184 6.56 -15.97 -3.21
C THR A 184 6.86 -15.66 -1.75
N GLY A 185 7.53 -14.55 -1.46
CA GLY A 185 7.77 -14.08 -0.10
C GLY A 185 6.49 -13.88 0.70
N TYR A 186 5.46 -13.26 0.10
CA TYR A 186 4.14 -13.12 0.68
C TYR A 186 3.51 -14.48 1.03
N ALA A 187 3.52 -15.43 0.10
CA ALA A 187 2.95 -16.76 0.31
C ALA A 187 3.66 -17.53 1.43
N LEU A 188 4.99 -17.39 1.53
CA LEU A 188 5.78 -18.00 2.61
C LEU A 188 5.46 -17.37 3.97
N LEU A 189 5.31 -16.05 4.04
CA LEU A 189 4.93 -15.34 5.26
C LEU A 189 3.51 -15.72 5.71
N GLN A 190 2.56 -15.79 4.78
CA GLN A 190 1.20 -16.24 5.11
C GLN A 190 1.17 -17.68 5.65
N ARG A 191 1.94 -18.60 5.04
CA ARG A 191 2.03 -19.98 5.54
C ARG A 191 2.61 -20.04 6.94
N ARG A 192 3.58 -19.19 7.28
CA ARG A 192 4.11 -19.09 8.65
C ARG A 192 3.08 -18.54 9.62
N ALA A 193 2.38 -17.46 9.27
CA ALA A 193 1.32 -16.88 10.09
C ALA A 193 0.22 -17.91 10.40
N ALA A 194 -0.23 -18.66 9.41
CA ALA A 194 -1.26 -19.70 9.58
C ALA A 194 -0.86 -20.85 10.52
N ARG A 195 0.44 -21.12 10.70
CA ARG A 195 0.90 -22.16 11.64
C ARG A 195 0.82 -21.73 13.10
N TRP A 196 0.87 -20.44 13.39
CA TRP A 196 0.79 -19.91 14.76
C TRP A 196 -0.66 -19.68 15.24
N LEU A 197 -1.62 -19.76 14.33
CA LEU A 197 -3.05 -19.60 14.64
C LEU A 197 -3.80 -20.94 14.83
N ARG A 198 -3.12 -22.06 14.62
CA ARG A 198 -3.60 -23.42 14.94
C ARG A 198 -3.06 -23.88 16.28
#